data_1d202f7307d81446ea19a4eafc88ceeb
#
_entry.id   1d202f7307d81446ea19a4eafc88ceeb
#
_cell.length_a   1.000
_cell.length_b   1.000
_cell.length_c   1.000
_cell.angle_alpha   90.00
_cell.angle_beta   90.00
_cell.angle_gamma   90.00
#
_symmetry.space_group_name_H-M   'P 1'
#
loop_
_entity.id
_entity.type
_entity.pdbx_description
1 polymer ?
#
loop_
_entity_poly.entity_id
_entity_poly.type
_entity_poly.pdbx_seq_one_letter_code
_entity_poly.pdbx_strand_id
1 'polypeptide(L)'
;WTPETWVNELIALRKHLNLTKVHLLGQSWGGMLALDYILHYSPTGIESLILSSTLSSASLWASEQHRMIRFMSEVDQRAIEIAERTGNYESEDYIIANTNFMHAHCAGVYEIGKAPDCLTRPKKTGKEAYLYGWGPNEYTPTGSLAGFEVTDELKHIDIPTLIISGTNDLCTPLVAKTMHDNIKHSTWKLFPNCRHMVFAEATNQYIQLLQSWLKQNESVSR
;
A
#
# COMPACT_ATOMS: atom_id res chain seq x y z
N TRP A 1 -2.23 17.94 -6.56
CA TRP A 1 -1.90 16.67 -5.91
C TRP A 1 -0.81 15.97 -6.73
N THR A 2 0.48 16.19 -6.41
CA THR A 2 1.61 15.57 -7.11
C THR A 2 2.50 14.84 -6.11
N PRO A 3 3.29 13.84 -6.53
CA PRO A 3 4.28 13.19 -5.66
C PRO A 3 5.20 14.19 -4.96
N GLU A 4 5.69 15.18 -5.68
CA GLU A 4 6.53 16.25 -5.12
C GLU A 4 5.84 17.02 -3.98
N THR A 5 4.55 17.34 -4.12
CA THR A 5 3.79 18.02 -3.06
C THR A 5 3.76 17.18 -1.79
N TRP A 6 3.45 15.90 -1.89
CA TRP A 6 3.36 15.01 -0.73
C TRP A 6 4.72 14.75 -0.07
N VAL A 7 5.79 14.61 -0.87
CA VAL A 7 7.14 14.49 -0.30
C VAL A 7 7.56 15.77 0.41
N ASN A 8 7.26 16.94 -0.15
CA ASN A 8 7.55 18.22 0.51
C ASN A 8 6.78 18.39 1.82
N GLU A 9 5.53 17.91 1.90
CA GLU A 9 4.76 17.86 3.14
C GLU A 9 5.42 16.95 4.19
N LEU A 10 5.90 15.77 3.80
CA LEU A 10 6.63 14.85 4.68
C LEU A 10 7.93 15.50 5.19
N ILE A 11 8.69 16.16 4.33
CA ILE A 11 9.91 16.90 4.69
C ILE A 11 9.58 18.01 5.68
N ALA A 12 8.55 18.80 5.41
CA ALA A 12 8.11 19.89 6.28
C ALA A 12 7.66 19.35 7.65
N LEU A 13 6.91 18.26 7.70
CA LEU A 13 6.49 17.60 8.93
C LEU A 13 7.69 17.12 9.76
N ARG A 14 8.63 16.41 9.15
CA ARG A 14 9.86 15.95 9.82
C ARG A 14 10.63 17.13 10.43
N LYS A 15 10.80 18.20 9.66
CA LYS A 15 11.47 19.42 10.12
C LYS A 15 10.73 20.09 11.26
N HIS A 16 9.41 20.26 11.15
CA HIS A 16 8.58 20.90 12.15
C HIS A 16 8.61 20.15 13.49
N LEU A 17 8.57 18.82 13.44
CA LEU A 17 8.60 17.97 14.64
C LEU A 17 10.03 17.64 15.11
N ASN A 18 11.06 18.19 14.46
CA ASN A 18 12.48 17.94 14.75
C ASN A 18 12.85 16.44 14.77
N LEU A 19 12.27 15.67 13.86
CA LEU A 19 12.51 14.22 13.71
C LEU A 19 13.79 13.95 12.94
N THR A 20 14.92 13.93 13.62
CA THR A 20 16.25 13.74 13.02
C THR A 20 16.54 12.28 12.68
N LYS A 21 16.11 11.34 13.54
CA LYS A 21 16.19 9.90 13.35
C LYS A 21 14.80 9.28 13.39
N VAL A 22 14.46 8.45 12.41
CA VAL A 22 13.13 7.84 12.30
C VAL A 22 13.20 6.46 11.69
N HIS A 23 12.27 5.59 12.11
CA HIS A 23 11.83 4.45 11.31
C HIS A 23 10.65 4.91 10.48
N LEU A 24 10.74 4.75 9.16
CA LEU A 24 9.70 5.21 8.23
C LEU A 24 8.79 4.04 7.84
N LEU A 25 7.51 4.14 8.20
CA LEU A 25 6.50 3.16 7.80
C LEU A 25 5.54 3.78 6.79
N GLY A 26 5.39 3.11 5.65
CA GLY A 26 4.40 3.43 4.62
C GLY A 26 3.47 2.25 4.37
N GLN A 27 2.15 2.49 4.49
CA GLN A 27 1.14 1.51 4.13
C GLN A 27 0.46 1.93 2.82
N SER A 28 0.30 0.98 1.88
CA SER A 28 -0.34 1.23 0.59
C SER A 28 0.32 2.42 -0.13
N TRP A 29 -0.44 3.44 -0.53
CA TRP A 29 0.10 4.69 -1.08
C TRP A 29 1.21 5.32 -0.22
N GLY A 30 1.12 5.22 1.11
CA GLY A 30 2.18 5.71 2.00
C GLY A 30 3.53 5.02 1.79
N GLY A 31 3.55 3.77 1.30
CA GLY A 31 4.77 3.08 0.91
C GLY A 31 5.35 3.61 -0.39
N MET A 32 4.52 3.96 -1.38
CA MET A 32 4.96 4.65 -2.60
C MET A 32 5.62 6.00 -2.24
N LEU A 33 4.99 6.78 -1.36
CA LEU A 33 5.54 8.04 -0.85
C LEU A 33 6.88 7.84 -0.14
N ALA A 34 7.01 6.79 0.67
CA ALA A 34 8.25 6.47 1.37
C ALA A 34 9.36 6.07 0.40
N LEU A 35 9.05 5.29 -0.64
CA LEU A 35 9.99 4.91 -1.70
C LEU A 35 10.45 6.14 -2.49
N ASP A 36 9.52 6.98 -2.95
CA ASP A 36 9.83 8.22 -3.68
C ASP A 36 10.74 9.14 -2.85
N TYR A 37 10.40 9.32 -1.57
CA TYR A 37 11.20 10.12 -0.65
C TYR A 37 12.63 9.61 -0.48
N ILE A 38 12.81 8.29 -0.31
CA ILE A 38 14.15 7.70 -0.11
C ILE A 38 14.97 7.75 -1.38
N LEU A 39 14.38 7.40 -2.51
CA LEU A 39 15.09 7.26 -3.79
C LEU A 39 15.45 8.61 -4.40
N HIS A 40 14.55 9.59 -4.34
CA HIS A 40 14.74 10.84 -5.09
C HIS A 40 15.13 12.05 -4.24
N TYR A 41 14.96 11.99 -2.90
CA TYR A 41 15.28 13.11 -2.02
C TYR A 41 16.43 12.82 -1.05
N SER A 42 16.96 11.59 -1.04
CA SER A 42 18.13 11.19 -0.23
C SER A 42 18.07 11.64 1.23
N PRO A 43 17.00 11.35 1.98
CA PRO A 43 16.86 11.83 3.35
C PRO A 43 17.92 11.24 4.28
N THR A 44 18.38 12.03 5.24
CA THR A 44 19.23 11.55 6.32
C THR A 44 18.42 11.07 7.51
N GLY A 45 18.99 10.18 8.33
CA GLY A 45 18.41 9.76 9.60
C GLY A 45 17.23 8.78 9.46
N ILE A 46 17.12 8.04 8.34
CA ILE A 46 16.19 6.92 8.22
C ILE A 46 16.90 5.67 8.75
N GLU A 47 16.49 5.18 9.91
CA GLU A 47 17.10 4.01 10.56
C GLU A 47 16.59 2.69 9.97
N SER A 48 15.33 2.62 9.55
CA SER A 48 14.78 1.52 8.75
C SER A 48 13.55 1.96 7.98
N LEU A 49 13.22 1.19 6.94
CA LEU A 49 12.02 1.34 6.12
C LEU A 49 11.08 0.18 6.38
N ILE A 50 9.77 0.45 6.49
CA ILE A 50 8.73 -0.55 6.63
C ILE A 50 7.69 -0.31 5.52
N LEU A 51 7.62 -1.25 4.59
CA LEU A 51 6.71 -1.24 3.44
C LEU A 51 5.57 -2.21 3.69
N SER A 52 4.41 -1.70 4.08
CA SER A 52 3.25 -2.52 4.43
C SER A 52 2.21 -2.46 3.32
N SER A 53 1.93 -3.60 2.67
CA SER A 53 0.89 -3.72 1.62
C SER A 53 0.99 -2.62 0.56
N THR A 54 2.16 -2.44 -0.04
CA THR A 54 2.47 -1.36 -0.99
C THR A 54 3.07 -1.89 -2.30
N LEU A 55 3.55 -1.02 -3.15
CA LEU A 55 4.04 -1.33 -4.49
C LEU A 55 5.24 -0.46 -4.88
N SER A 56 6.05 -0.97 -5.82
CA SER A 56 7.11 -0.24 -6.50
C SER A 56 6.82 0.00 -7.98
N SER A 57 5.70 -0.55 -8.49
CA SER A 57 5.29 -0.48 -9.89
C SER A 57 3.78 -0.43 -9.98
N ALA A 58 3.24 0.67 -10.52
CA ALA A 58 1.80 0.82 -10.75
C ALA A 58 1.31 -0.11 -11.87
N SER A 59 2.13 -0.36 -12.87
CA SER A 59 1.79 -1.28 -13.97
C SER A 59 1.73 -2.73 -13.50
N LEU A 60 2.67 -3.19 -12.66
CA LEU A 60 2.63 -4.51 -12.05
C LEU A 60 1.42 -4.65 -11.12
N TRP A 61 1.16 -3.64 -10.30
CA TRP A 61 -0.03 -3.61 -9.44
C TRP A 61 -1.30 -3.79 -10.26
N ALA A 62 -1.54 -2.96 -11.28
CA ALA A 62 -2.73 -3.04 -12.13
C ALA A 62 -2.86 -4.41 -12.82
N SER A 63 -1.76 -4.95 -13.33
CA SER A 63 -1.73 -6.30 -13.94
C SER A 63 -2.14 -7.39 -12.97
N GLU A 64 -1.66 -7.34 -11.73
CA GLU A 64 -1.99 -8.32 -10.69
C GLU A 64 -3.45 -8.18 -10.22
N GLN A 65 -3.97 -6.94 -10.10
CA GLN A 65 -5.38 -6.73 -9.79
C GLN A 65 -6.27 -7.33 -10.90
N HIS A 66 -5.98 -7.07 -12.18
CA HIS A 66 -6.73 -7.65 -13.29
C HIS A 66 -6.58 -9.18 -13.36
N ARG A 67 -5.44 -9.73 -12.95
CA ARG A 67 -5.30 -11.17 -12.78
C ARG A 67 -6.26 -11.71 -11.73
N MET A 68 -6.40 -11.04 -10.57
CA MET A 68 -7.33 -11.45 -9.51
C MET A 68 -8.79 -11.31 -9.95
N ILE A 69 -9.14 -10.26 -10.70
CA ILE A 69 -10.49 -10.07 -11.26
C ILE A 69 -10.92 -11.27 -12.11
N ARG A 70 -10.01 -11.91 -12.84
CA ARG A 70 -10.32 -13.11 -13.66
C ARG A 70 -10.80 -14.31 -12.84
N PHE A 71 -10.61 -14.31 -11.52
CA PHE A 71 -11.11 -15.36 -10.62
C PHE A 71 -12.43 -14.99 -9.94
N MET A 72 -12.99 -13.81 -10.22
CA MET A 72 -14.32 -13.41 -9.78
C MET A 72 -15.42 -14.10 -10.61
N SER A 73 -16.68 -13.90 -10.21
CA SER A 73 -17.81 -14.35 -11.03
C SER A 73 -17.81 -13.69 -12.42
N GLU A 74 -18.34 -14.36 -13.45
CA GLU A 74 -18.44 -13.78 -14.79
C GLU A 74 -19.26 -12.48 -14.81
N VAL A 75 -20.25 -12.36 -13.93
CA VAL A 75 -21.07 -11.16 -13.77
C VAL A 75 -20.22 -10.00 -13.26
N ASP A 76 -19.42 -10.21 -12.21
CA ASP A 76 -18.54 -9.20 -11.67
C ASP A 76 -17.45 -8.78 -12.67
N GLN A 77 -16.82 -9.76 -13.34
CA GLN A 77 -15.82 -9.48 -14.38
C GLN A 77 -16.39 -8.57 -15.47
N ARG A 78 -17.59 -8.90 -15.98
CA ARG A 78 -18.26 -8.14 -17.02
C ARG A 78 -18.64 -6.73 -16.58
N ALA A 79 -19.11 -6.58 -15.36
CA ALA A 79 -19.46 -5.27 -14.78
C ALA A 79 -18.23 -4.35 -14.70
N ILE A 80 -17.09 -4.88 -14.24
CA ILE A 80 -15.82 -4.17 -14.18
C ILE A 80 -15.34 -3.78 -15.60
N GLU A 81 -15.33 -4.72 -16.53
CA GLU A 81 -14.93 -4.48 -17.92
C GLU A 81 -15.77 -3.35 -18.58
N ILE A 82 -17.10 -3.38 -18.39
CA ILE A 82 -17.98 -2.34 -18.91
C ILE A 82 -17.64 -0.98 -18.28
N ALA A 83 -17.44 -0.92 -16.96
CA ALA A 83 -17.10 0.32 -16.27
C ALA A 83 -15.78 0.91 -16.76
N GLU A 84 -14.73 0.10 -16.90
CA GLU A 84 -13.43 0.54 -17.42
C GLU A 84 -13.52 1.06 -18.87
N ARG A 85 -14.26 0.36 -19.73
CA ARG A 85 -14.45 0.76 -21.12
C ARG A 85 -15.27 2.03 -21.31
N THR A 86 -16.28 2.25 -20.44
CA THR A 86 -17.22 3.38 -20.56
C THR A 86 -16.88 4.56 -19.67
N GLY A 87 -16.00 4.36 -18.66
CA GLY A 87 -15.74 5.35 -17.61
C GLY A 87 -16.89 5.50 -16.61
N ASN A 88 -17.90 4.62 -16.66
CA ASN A 88 -19.05 4.67 -15.75
C ASN A 88 -18.83 3.78 -14.53
N TYR A 89 -18.24 4.36 -13.50
CA TYR A 89 -18.00 3.72 -12.21
C TYR A 89 -19.12 3.96 -11.17
N GLU A 90 -20.30 4.42 -11.62
CA GLU A 90 -21.46 4.69 -10.76
C GLU A 90 -22.64 3.71 -10.99
N SER A 91 -22.52 2.77 -11.95
CA SER A 91 -23.55 1.77 -12.19
C SER A 91 -23.67 0.81 -11.01
N GLU A 92 -24.88 0.35 -10.71
CA GLU A 92 -25.16 -0.58 -9.61
C GLU A 92 -24.35 -1.87 -9.75
N ASP A 93 -24.30 -2.46 -10.96
CA ASP A 93 -23.55 -3.68 -11.23
C ASP A 93 -22.05 -3.50 -10.93
N TYR A 94 -21.47 -2.36 -11.32
CA TYR A 94 -20.07 -2.07 -11.00
C TYR A 94 -19.85 -1.89 -9.50
N ILE A 95 -20.72 -1.16 -8.81
CA ILE A 95 -20.60 -0.94 -7.36
C ILE A 95 -20.62 -2.29 -6.62
N ILE A 96 -21.50 -3.21 -7.02
CA ILE A 96 -21.56 -4.57 -6.46
C ILE A 96 -20.26 -5.32 -6.74
N ALA A 97 -19.81 -5.36 -7.99
CA ALA A 97 -18.59 -6.06 -8.39
C ALA A 97 -17.34 -5.52 -7.69
N ASN A 98 -17.19 -4.18 -7.63
CA ASN A 98 -16.09 -3.54 -6.91
C ASN A 98 -16.13 -3.83 -5.42
N THR A 99 -17.32 -3.86 -4.81
CA THR A 99 -17.49 -4.23 -3.40
C THR A 99 -17.05 -5.67 -3.15
N ASN A 100 -17.42 -6.60 -4.03
CA ASN A 100 -17.00 -8.00 -3.94
C ASN A 100 -15.48 -8.13 -4.03
N PHE A 101 -14.84 -7.42 -4.96
CA PHE A 101 -13.40 -7.36 -5.10
C PHE A 101 -12.72 -6.82 -3.83
N MET A 102 -13.20 -5.69 -3.30
CA MET A 102 -12.65 -5.07 -2.09
C MET A 102 -12.82 -5.96 -0.86
N HIS A 103 -13.93 -6.68 -0.73
CA HIS A 103 -14.14 -7.65 0.35
C HIS A 103 -13.17 -8.84 0.25
N ALA A 104 -12.84 -9.26 -0.94
CA ALA A 104 -11.90 -10.36 -1.16
C ALA A 104 -10.44 -9.98 -0.88
N HIS A 105 -10.05 -8.73 -1.16
CA HIS A 105 -8.63 -8.35 -1.24
C HIS A 105 -8.23 -7.15 -0.37
N CYS A 106 -9.16 -6.25 -0.01
CA CYS A 106 -8.84 -5.07 0.79
C CYS A 106 -9.18 -5.27 2.28
N ALA A 107 -10.44 -5.45 2.59
CA ALA A 107 -10.91 -5.67 3.96
C ALA A 107 -12.10 -6.63 3.96
N GLY A 108 -12.01 -7.68 4.77
CA GLY A 108 -13.07 -8.68 4.87
C GLY A 108 -14.39 -8.12 5.41
N VAL A 109 -15.44 -8.93 5.26
CA VAL A 109 -16.73 -8.65 5.85
C VAL A 109 -16.71 -9.07 7.32
N TYR A 110 -17.14 -8.18 8.19
CA TYR A 110 -17.25 -8.44 9.62
C TYR A 110 -18.73 -8.48 10.03
N GLU A 111 -19.04 -9.31 11.01
CA GLU A 111 -20.35 -9.26 11.68
C GLU A 111 -20.56 -7.88 12.31
N ILE A 112 -21.80 -7.45 12.40
CA ILE A 112 -22.18 -6.16 13.01
C ILE A 112 -21.56 -6.03 14.42
N GLY A 113 -20.81 -4.96 14.64
CA GLY A 113 -20.15 -4.68 15.91
C GLY A 113 -18.85 -5.47 16.18
N LYS A 114 -18.40 -6.31 15.24
CA LYS A 114 -17.15 -7.09 15.39
C LYS A 114 -15.99 -6.58 14.53
N ALA A 115 -16.23 -5.60 13.68
CA ALA A 115 -15.16 -5.00 12.90
C ALA A 115 -14.17 -4.25 13.82
N PRO A 116 -12.85 -4.34 13.55
CA PRO A 116 -11.84 -3.59 14.29
C PRO A 116 -12.13 -2.08 14.28
N ASP A 117 -11.92 -1.42 15.41
CA ASP A 117 -12.17 0.02 15.57
C ASP A 117 -11.42 0.88 14.52
N CYS A 118 -10.20 0.50 14.18
CA CYS A 118 -9.41 1.18 13.14
C CYS A 118 -10.07 1.18 11.75
N LEU A 119 -10.99 0.25 11.48
CA LEU A 119 -11.75 0.19 10.21
C LEU A 119 -13.09 0.94 10.30
N THR A 120 -13.68 1.07 11.48
CA THR A 120 -15.04 1.60 11.67
C THR A 120 -15.10 3.04 12.19
N ARG A 121 -14.02 3.54 12.82
CA ARG A 121 -13.97 4.92 13.33
C ARG A 121 -14.22 5.94 12.21
N PRO A 122 -14.92 7.06 12.50
CA PRO A 122 -15.17 8.11 11.53
C PRO A 122 -13.87 8.64 10.92
N LYS A 123 -13.85 8.78 9.60
CA LYS A 123 -12.70 9.27 8.83
C LYS A 123 -13.13 10.42 7.92
N LYS A 124 -12.26 11.40 7.77
CA LYS A 124 -12.35 12.34 6.65
C LYS A 124 -11.62 11.71 5.46
N THR A 125 -12.33 11.45 4.37
CA THR A 125 -11.74 10.88 3.17
C THR A 125 -11.41 11.99 2.17
N GLY A 126 -10.18 11.96 1.64
CA GLY A 126 -9.74 12.85 0.57
C GLY A 126 -10.13 12.30 -0.81
N LYS A 127 -11.43 12.15 -1.10
CA LYS A 127 -11.91 11.57 -2.35
C LYS A 127 -11.30 12.23 -3.59
N GLU A 128 -11.19 13.55 -3.61
CA GLU A 128 -10.60 14.30 -4.72
C GLU A 128 -9.11 13.98 -4.89
N ALA A 129 -8.36 13.94 -3.77
CA ALA A 129 -6.94 13.58 -3.80
C ALA A 129 -6.71 12.14 -4.28
N TYR A 130 -7.57 11.21 -3.87
CA TYR A 130 -7.53 9.83 -4.33
C TYR A 130 -7.78 9.71 -5.84
N LEU A 131 -8.86 10.33 -6.33
CA LEU A 131 -9.21 10.31 -7.76
C LEU A 131 -8.13 10.95 -8.63
N TYR A 132 -7.56 12.07 -8.19
CA TYR A 132 -6.51 12.76 -8.92
C TYR A 132 -5.18 12.01 -8.87
N GLY A 133 -4.83 11.46 -7.71
CA GLY A 133 -3.58 10.74 -7.50
C GLY A 133 -3.59 9.36 -8.14
N TRP A 134 -4.59 8.55 -7.83
CA TRP A 134 -4.64 7.15 -8.26
C TRP A 134 -5.65 6.92 -9.38
N GLY A 135 -6.92 7.15 -9.14
CA GLY A 135 -7.98 6.89 -10.11
C GLY A 135 -9.30 6.46 -9.45
N PRO A 136 -10.22 5.87 -10.22
CA PRO A 136 -11.57 5.55 -9.74
C PRO A 136 -11.63 4.37 -8.76
N ASN A 137 -10.63 3.50 -8.76
CA ASN A 137 -10.58 2.26 -7.96
C ASN A 137 -9.15 1.73 -7.83
N GLU A 138 -8.96 0.61 -7.14
CA GLU A 138 -7.64 0.04 -6.85
C GLU A 138 -6.93 -0.58 -8.08
N TYR A 139 -7.65 -0.94 -9.13
CA TYR A 139 -7.13 -1.67 -10.29
C TYR A 139 -7.02 -0.83 -11.58
N THR A 140 -7.52 0.42 -11.58
CA THR A 140 -7.49 1.31 -12.74
C THR A 140 -6.72 2.59 -12.43
N PRO A 141 -5.37 2.54 -12.28
CA PRO A 141 -4.57 3.74 -12.02
C PRO A 141 -4.57 4.64 -13.26
N THR A 142 -5.23 5.79 -13.17
CA THR A 142 -5.35 6.79 -14.23
C THR A 142 -4.92 8.18 -13.78
N GLY A 143 -4.58 8.33 -12.51
CA GLY A 143 -4.16 9.60 -11.92
C GLY A 143 -2.67 9.89 -12.09
N SER A 144 -2.18 10.88 -11.35
CA SER A 144 -0.78 11.33 -11.41
C SER A 144 0.23 10.26 -10.96
N LEU A 145 -0.20 9.23 -10.26
CA LEU A 145 0.61 8.09 -9.83
C LEU A 145 0.59 6.90 -10.82
N ALA A 146 -0.17 6.98 -11.91
CA ALA A 146 -0.29 5.87 -12.88
C ALA A 146 1.07 5.47 -13.51
N GLY A 147 2.01 6.41 -13.58
CA GLY A 147 3.37 6.18 -14.08
C GLY A 147 4.40 5.88 -13.00
N PHE A 148 3.99 5.55 -11.77
CA PHE A 148 4.92 5.25 -10.70
C PHE A 148 5.62 3.90 -10.94
N GLU A 149 6.91 3.95 -11.31
CA GLU A 149 7.73 2.80 -11.65
C GLU A 149 9.14 2.99 -11.09
N VAL A 150 9.40 2.47 -9.89
CA VAL A 150 10.70 2.60 -9.20
C VAL A 150 11.38 1.25 -8.92
N THR A 151 10.89 0.17 -9.50
CA THR A 151 11.39 -1.19 -9.24
C THR A 151 12.88 -1.33 -9.52
N ASP A 152 13.37 -0.78 -10.63
CA ASP A 152 14.78 -0.85 -11.02
C ASP A 152 15.70 -0.01 -10.12
N GLU A 153 15.13 0.94 -9.38
CA GLU A 153 15.84 1.82 -8.47
C GLU A 153 15.95 1.26 -7.05
N LEU A 154 15.12 0.27 -6.68
CA LEU A 154 15.10 -0.33 -5.35
C LEU A 154 16.46 -0.88 -4.90
N LYS A 155 17.32 -1.27 -5.84
CA LYS A 155 18.71 -1.69 -5.58
C LYS A 155 19.58 -0.62 -4.90
N HIS A 156 19.16 0.64 -4.97
CA HIS A 156 19.86 1.77 -4.33
C HIS A 156 19.42 1.98 -2.88
N ILE A 157 18.43 1.24 -2.39
CA ILE A 157 18.01 1.27 -0.99
C ILE A 157 18.97 0.40 -0.17
N ASP A 158 19.81 1.04 0.62
CA ASP A 158 20.84 0.37 1.46
C ASP A 158 20.51 0.45 2.97
N ILE A 159 19.25 0.66 3.33
CA ILE A 159 18.76 0.67 4.70
C ILE A 159 17.97 -0.61 5.01
N PRO A 160 17.98 -1.10 6.27
CA PRO A 160 17.18 -2.25 6.66
C PRO A 160 15.72 -2.03 6.29
N THR A 161 15.12 -2.95 5.53
CA THR A 161 13.76 -2.82 5.01
C THR A 161 12.92 -4.02 5.38
N LEU A 162 11.76 -3.77 6.02
CA LEU A 162 10.75 -4.77 6.29
C LEU A 162 9.60 -4.62 5.28
N ILE A 163 9.28 -5.69 4.57
CA ILE A 163 8.12 -5.77 3.67
C ILE A 163 7.05 -6.63 4.33
N ILE A 164 5.82 -6.15 4.37
CA ILE A 164 4.67 -6.84 4.97
C ILE A 164 3.57 -6.92 3.91
N SER A 165 2.98 -8.10 3.72
CA SER A 165 1.81 -8.29 2.87
C SER A 165 0.97 -9.48 3.34
N GLY A 166 -0.29 -9.54 2.90
CA GLY A 166 -1.18 -10.68 3.11
C GLY A 166 -1.19 -11.63 1.91
N THR A 167 -1.64 -12.88 2.11
CA THR A 167 -1.80 -13.84 0.99
C THR A 167 -2.95 -13.48 0.05
N ASN A 168 -3.94 -12.73 0.53
CA ASN A 168 -5.13 -12.31 -0.22
C ASN A 168 -5.15 -10.78 -0.46
N ASP A 169 -4.01 -10.13 -0.30
CA ASP A 169 -3.82 -8.69 -0.35
C ASP A 169 -3.95 -8.14 -1.78
N LEU A 170 -4.32 -6.88 -1.91
CA LEU A 170 -4.13 -6.09 -3.13
C LEU A 170 -2.65 -6.04 -3.51
N CYS A 171 -1.75 -5.87 -2.53
CA CYS A 171 -0.32 -6.11 -2.67
C CYS A 171 -0.06 -7.61 -2.74
N THR A 172 -0.30 -8.22 -3.90
CA THR A 172 -0.16 -9.66 -4.08
C THR A 172 1.22 -10.15 -3.66
N PRO A 173 1.39 -11.45 -3.36
CA PRO A 173 2.71 -12.01 -3.08
C PRO A 173 3.73 -11.74 -4.18
N LEU A 174 3.31 -11.61 -5.45
CA LEU A 174 4.21 -11.24 -6.55
C LEU A 174 4.68 -9.78 -6.43
N VAL A 175 3.77 -8.85 -6.13
CA VAL A 175 4.12 -7.43 -5.94
C VAL A 175 5.10 -7.26 -4.77
N ALA A 176 4.81 -7.90 -3.63
CA ALA A 176 5.68 -7.87 -2.45
C ALA A 176 7.04 -8.54 -2.72
N LYS A 177 7.03 -9.70 -3.40
CA LYS A 177 8.26 -10.41 -3.78
C LYS A 177 9.14 -9.59 -4.72
N THR A 178 8.55 -8.87 -5.66
CA THR A 178 9.29 -7.99 -6.57
C THR A 178 10.07 -6.95 -5.79
N MET A 179 9.48 -6.32 -4.78
CA MET A 179 10.22 -5.39 -3.92
C MET A 179 11.31 -6.12 -3.11
N HIS A 180 11.00 -7.28 -2.55
CA HIS A 180 11.96 -8.06 -1.76
C HIS A 180 13.19 -8.49 -2.58
N ASP A 181 12.98 -8.95 -3.78
CA ASP A 181 14.06 -9.42 -4.65
C ASP A 181 14.99 -8.26 -5.10
N ASN A 182 14.51 -7.03 -5.10
CA ASN A 182 15.26 -5.86 -5.57
C ASN A 182 15.82 -4.98 -4.44
N ILE A 183 15.42 -5.17 -3.17
CA ILE A 183 15.98 -4.46 -2.02
C ILE A 183 16.94 -5.37 -1.26
N LYS A 184 18.22 -5.05 -1.29
CA LYS A 184 19.32 -5.90 -0.80
C LYS A 184 19.20 -6.32 0.67
N HIS A 185 18.78 -5.40 1.56
CA HIS A 185 18.68 -5.64 3.00
C HIS A 185 17.23 -5.73 3.45
N SER A 186 16.41 -6.45 2.67
CA SER A 186 14.99 -6.61 3.00
C SER A 186 14.68 -7.95 3.67
N THR A 187 13.67 -7.91 4.53
CA THR A 187 13.00 -9.07 5.09
C THR A 187 11.54 -8.99 4.69
N TRP A 188 10.99 -10.05 4.14
CA TRP A 188 9.57 -10.11 3.78
C TRP A 188 8.80 -11.02 4.73
N LYS A 189 7.72 -10.48 5.32
CA LYS A 189 6.76 -11.21 6.13
C LYS A 189 5.42 -11.30 5.43
N LEU A 190 5.08 -12.50 4.96
CA LEU A 190 3.78 -12.81 4.38
C LEU A 190 2.83 -13.33 5.47
N PHE A 191 1.66 -12.68 5.61
CA PHE A 191 0.63 -13.05 6.58
C PHE A 191 -0.43 -13.95 5.92
N PRO A 192 -0.60 -15.19 6.39
CA PRO A 192 -1.58 -16.10 5.81
C PRO A 192 -3.01 -15.60 6.06
N ASN A 193 -3.87 -15.74 5.06
CA ASN A 193 -5.29 -15.37 5.09
C ASN A 193 -5.59 -13.89 5.36
N CYS A 194 -4.58 -13.02 5.37
CA CYS A 194 -4.75 -11.59 5.50
C CYS A 194 -4.89 -10.93 4.13
N ARG A 195 -5.63 -9.84 4.11
CA ARG A 195 -5.86 -8.92 2.98
C ARG A 195 -4.99 -7.67 3.14
N HIS A 196 -5.37 -6.61 2.45
CA HIS A 196 -4.66 -5.33 2.45
C HIS A 196 -4.54 -4.66 3.83
N MET A 197 -5.49 -4.92 4.71
CA MET A 197 -5.50 -4.37 6.07
C MET A 197 -4.89 -5.36 7.08
N VAL A 198 -3.67 -5.85 6.81
CA VAL A 198 -2.96 -6.81 7.69
C VAL A 198 -2.93 -6.34 9.15
N PHE A 199 -2.71 -5.04 9.37
CA PHE A 199 -2.69 -4.43 10.71
C PHE A 199 -4.02 -4.56 11.48
N ALA A 200 -5.13 -4.70 10.76
CA ALA A 200 -6.46 -4.89 11.34
C ALA A 200 -6.83 -6.38 11.47
N GLU A 201 -6.42 -7.20 10.50
CA GLU A 201 -6.79 -8.62 10.43
C GLU A 201 -5.87 -9.52 11.29
N ALA A 202 -4.62 -9.10 11.51
CA ALA A 202 -3.65 -9.81 12.35
C ALA A 202 -2.96 -8.87 13.36
N THR A 203 -3.72 -8.00 14.01
CA THR A 203 -3.25 -6.87 14.83
C THR A 203 -2.14 -7.26 15.81
N ASN A 204 -2.33 -8.31 16.61
CA ASN A 204 -1.35 -8.70 17.62
C ASN A 204 -0.01 -9.14 16.98
N GLN A 205 -0.08 -9.95 15.92
CA GLN A 205 1.11 -10.43 15.21
C GLN A 205 1.81 -9.28 14.48
N TYR A 206 1.03 -8.35 13.92
CA TYR A 206 1.57 -7.16 13.24
C TYR A 206 2.30 -6.25 14.23
N ILE A 207 1.72 -5.97 15.40
CA ILE A 207 2.36 -5.18 16.46
C ILE A 207 3.63 -5.85 16.98
N GLN A 208 3.60 -7.16 17.25
CA GLN A 208 4.78 -7.91 17.70
C GLN A 208 5.92 -7.87 16.67
N LEU A 209 5.59 -8.00 15.38
CA LEU A 209 6.55 -7.88 14.29
C LEU A 209 7.19 -6.50 14.27
N LEU A 210 6.38 -5.43 14.34
CA LEU A 210 6.89 -4.06 14.36
C LEU A 210 7.78 -3.79 15.57
N GLN A 211 7.35 -4.19 16.77
CA GLN A 211 8.14 -4.00 18.00
C GLN A 211 9.50 -4.70 17.91
N SER A 212 9.50 -5.93 17.40
CA SER A 212 10.74 -6.70 17.20
C SER A 212 11.65 -6.05 16.18
N TRP A 213 11.09 -5.58 15.07
CA TRP A 213 11.81 -4.88 14.00
C TRP A 213 12.44 -3.58 14.48
N LEU A 214 11.66 -2.73 15.15
CA LEU A 214 12.13 -1.46 15.68
C LEU A 214 13.28 -1.69 16.67
N LYS A 215 13.11 -2.60 17.62
CA LYS A 215 14.15 -2.93 18.61
C LYS A 215 15.46 -3.45 17.97
N GLN A 216 15.35 -4.22 16.89
CA GLN A 216 16.50 -4.78 16.18
C GLN A 216 17.28 -3.69 15.40
N ASN A 217 16.59 -2.66 14.95
CA ASN A 217 17.14 -1.61 14.10
C ASN A 217 17.29 -0.25 14.82
N GLU A 218 17.07 -0.20 16.12
CA GLU A 218 17.41 0.98 16.92
C GLU A 218 18.94 1.20 16.92
N SER A 219 19.39 2.35 16.42
CA SER A 219 20.79 2.72 16.58
C SER A 219 21.07 2.94 18.07
N VAL A 220 21.89 2.10 18.66
CA VAL A 220 22.40 2.32 20.01
C VAL A 220 23.07 3.68 20.03
N SER A 221 22.46 4.65 20.71
CA SER A 221 23.09 5.94 20.98
C SER A 221 24.38 5.66 21.77
N ARG A 222 25.51 5.67 21.07
CA ARG A 222 26.84 5.68 21.71
C ARG A 222 27.20 7.09 22.06
#